data_f9a689f58c709198a51371d478781e9e
#
_entry.id   f9a689f58c709198a51371d478781e9e
#
_cell.length_a   1.000
_cell.length_b   1.000
_cell.length_c   1.000
_cell.angle_alpha   90.00
_cell.angle_beta   90.00
_cell.angle_gamma   90.00
#
_symmetry.space_group_name_H-M   'P 1'
#
loop_
_entity.id
_entity.type
_entity.pdbx_description
1 polymer ?
#
loop_
_entity_poly.entity_id
_entity_poly.type
_entity_poly.pdbx_seq_one_letter_code
_entity_poly.pdbx_strand_id
1 'polypeptide(L)'
;IRQAHSELNVVHTVNNLGLVIWALLRHSDDFSAAIGEVVTEGLDTDCNGATVGALWGLQGKPLPPHWSAPWQGRVGLSLAGQSELGLEELVQRTLNVASAIAD
;
A
#
# COMPACT_ATOMS: atom_id res chain seq x y z
N ILE A 1 -20.46 -1.38 -1.02
CA ILE A 1 -19.59 -1.19 -2.21
C ILE A 1 -19.76 -2.35 -3.18
N ARG A 2 -19.46 -3.60 -2.79
CA ARG A 2 -19.56 -4.79 -3.67
C ARG A 2 -20.93 -4.95 -4.32
N GLN A 3 -22.00 -4.83 -3.54
CA GLN A 3 -23.36 -4.97 -4.04
C GLN A 3 -23.77 -3.84 -5.01
N ALA A 4 -23.31 -2.61 -4.74
CA ALA A 4 -23.61 -1.45 -5.59
C ALA A 4 -22.81 -1.45 -6.91
N HIS A 5 -21.76 -2.28 -7.01
CA HIS A 5 -20.85 -2.36 -8.17
C HIS A 5 -20.63 -3.81 -8.62
N SER A 6 -21.67 -4.63 -8.50
CA SER A 6 -21.58 -6.08 -8.80
C SER A 6 -21.33 -6.38 -10.29
N GLU A 7 -21.62 -5.44 -11.17
CA GLU A 7 -21.37 -5.53 -12.61
C GLU A 7 -19.92 -5.19 -13.00
N LEU A 8 -19.14 -4.60 -12.09
CA LEU A 8 -17.76 -4.23 -12.38
C LEU A 8 -16.80 -5.41 -12.20
N ASN A 9 -15.76 -5.45 -13.03
CA ASN A 9 -14.68 -6.42 -12.89
C ASN A 9 -14.00 -6.29 -11.52
N VAL A 10 -13.48 -7.41 -10.99
CA VAL A 10 -12.81 -7.48 -9.68
C VAL A 10 -11.64 -6.52 -9.54
N VAL A 11 -10.95 -6.18 -10.63
CA VAL A 11 -9.83 -5.21 -10.66
C VAL A 11 -10.25 -3.80 -11.09
N HIS A 12 -11.56 -3.53 -11.21
CA HIS A 12 -12.01 -2.21 -11.64
C HIS A 12 -11.71 -1.14 -10.58
N THR A 13 -11.18 0.00 -11.02
CA THR A 13 -10.70 1.07 -10.13
C THR A 13 -11.77 1.60 -9.16
N VAL A 14 -13.01 1.75 -9.63
CA VAL A 14 -14.08 2.38 -8.83
C VAL A 14 -14.42 1.57 -7.59
N ASN A 15 -14.65 0.26 -7.72
CA ASN A 15 -14.99 -0.59 -6.58
C ASN A 15 -13.80 -0.79 -5.64
N ASN A 16 -12.58 -0.93 -6.17
CA ASN A 16 -11.36 -1.08 -5.39
C ASN A 16 -11.00 0.21 -4.63
N LEU A 17 -11.07 1.37 -5.28
CA LEU A 17 -10.87 2.66 -4.60
C LEU A 17 -11.88 2.88 -3.48
N GLY A 18 -13.14 2.50 -3.70
CA GLY A 18 -14.17 2.54 -2.67
C GLY A 18 -13.82 1.73 -1.43
N LEU A 19 -13.27 0.52 -1.61
CA LEU A 19 -12.81 -0.34 -0.50
C LEU A 19 -11.62 0.27 0.25
N VAL A 20 -10.66 0.83 -0.46
CA VAL A 20 -9.50 1.51 0.13
C VAL A 20 -9.93 2.69 1.01
N ILE A 21 -10.77 3.57 0.48
CA ILE A 21 -11.28 4.74 1.22
C ILE A 21 -12.08 4.29 2.45
N TRP A 22 -12.94 3.30 2.27
CA TRP A 22 -13.76 2.78 3.36
C TRP A 22 -12.91 2.17 4.50
N ALA A 23 -11.89 1.37 4.18
CA ALA A 23 -11.02 0.77 5.17
C ALA A 23 -10.23 1.82 5.96
N LEU A 24 -9.69 2.85 5.27
CA LEU A 24 -8.95 3.94 5.90
C LEU A 24 -9.81 4.81 6.81
N LEU A 25 -11.06 5.07 6.43
CA LEU A 25 -11.99 5.84 7.25
C LEU A 25 -12.48 5.05 8.47
N ARG A 26 -12.72 3.76 8.29
CA ARG A 26 -13.22 2.89 9.37
C ARG A 26 -12.15 2.59 10.42
N HIS A 27 -10.91 2.47 10.01
CA HIS A 27 -9.77 2.11 10.85
C HIS A 27 -8.67 3.18 10.79
N SER A 28 -9.06 4.43 11.02
CA SER A 28 -8.16 5.59 10.91
C SER A 28 -6.94 5.54 11.85
N ASP A 29 -7.00 4.77 12.92
CA ASP A 29 -5.96 4.69 13.95
C ASP A 29 -5.37 3.28 14.14
N ASP A 30 -5.82 2.30 13.35
CA ASP A 30 -5.34 0.92 13.41
C ASP A 30 -4.94 0.42 12.00
N PHE A 31 -3.62 0.46 11.74
CA PHE A 31 -3.04 0.00 10.47
C PHE A 31 -3.37 -1.46 10.16
N SER A 32 -3.22 -2.33 11.16
CA SER A 32 -3.45 -3.77 10.97
C SER A 32 -4.91 -4.07 10.65
N ALA A 33 -5.84 -3.38 11.31
CA ALA A 33 -7.26 -3.50 11.01
C ALA A 33 -7.59 -2.95 9.62
N ALA A 34 -7.02 -1.83 9.21
CA ALA A 34 -7.24 -1.24 7.88
C ALA A 34 -6.78 -2.19 6.76
N ILE A 35 -5.56 -2.74 6.87
CA ILE A 35 -5.03 -3.73 5.91
C ILE A 35 -5.86 -5.01 5.96
N GLY A 36 -6.13 -5.54 7.15
CA GLY A 36 -6.89 -6.77 7.32
C GLY A 36 -8.29 -6.68 6.71
N GLU A 37 -8.99 -5.58 6.92
CA GLU A 37 -10.34 -5.38 6.40
C GLU A 37 -10.34 -5.24 4.86
N VAL A 38 -9.48 -4.40 4.29
CA VAL A 38 -9.45 -4.22 2.84
C VAL A 38 -9.10 -5.51 2.09
N VAL A 39 -8.22 -6.34 2.66
CA VAL A 39 -7.85 -7.64 2.08
C VAL A 39 -8.99 -8.66 2.25
N THR A 40 -9.63 -8.70 3.41
CA THR A 40 -10.76 -9.61 3.68
C THR A 40 -11.96 -9.36 2.77
N GLU A 41 -12.18 -8.11 2.37
CA GLU A 41 -13.25 -7.76 1.43
C GLU A 41 -13.04 -8.34 0.02
N GLY A 42 -11.84 -8.78 -0.33
CA GLY A 42 -11.54 -9.41 -1.61
C GLY A 42 -11.33 -8.38 -2.73
N LEU A 43 -11.73 -8.72 -3.95
CA LEU A 43 -11.43 -8.02 -5.19
C LEU A 43 -9.90 -8.03 -5.47
N ASP A 44 -9.29 -6.90 -5.74
CA ASP A 44 -7.86 -6.75 -6.02
C ASP A 44 -7.07 -6.56 -4.72
N THR A 45 -6.91 -7.62 -3.96
CA THR A 45 -6.46 -7.59 -2.56
C THR A 45 -5.04 -7.07 -2.37
N ASP A 46 -4.11 -7.43 -3.25
CA ASP A 46 -2.71 -7.01 -3.21
C ASP A 46 -2.57 -5.52 -3.53
N CYS A 47 -3.21 -5.06 -4.60
CA CYS A 47 -3.22 -3.64 -4.95
C CYS A 47 -3.92 -2.80 -3.89
N ASN A 48 -5.05 -3.26 -3.35
CA ASN A 48 -5.78 -2.54 -2.31
C ASN A 48 -4.98 -2.45 -1.01
N GLY A 49 -4.35 -3.54 -0.58
CA GLY A 49 -3.46 -3.55 0.58
C GLY A 49 -2.27 -2.62 0.41
N ALA A 50 -1.61 -2.65 -0.75
CA ALA A 50 -0.50 -1.75 -1.07
C ALA A 50 -0.93 -0.28 -1.06
N THR A 51 -2.10 0.04 -1.60
CA THR A 51 -2.64 1.40 -1.64
C THR A 51 -2.98 1.92 -0.24
N VAL A 52 -3.62 1.10 0.60
CA VAL A 52 -3.87 1.44 2.01
C VAL A 52 -2.56 1.72 2.74
N GLY A 53 -1.54 0.86 2.56
CA GLY A 53 -0.23 1.04 3.17
C GLY A 53 0.47 2.33 2.74
N ALA A 54 0.44 2.65 1.45
CA ALA A 54 1.02 3.87 0.90
C ALA A 54 0.33 5.14 1.45
N LEU A 55 -1.01 5.16 1.45
CA LEU A 55 -1.79 6.29 1.96
C LEU A 55 -1.63 6.45 3.48
N TRP A 56 -1.47 5.36 4.21
CA TRP A 56 -1.14 5.40 5.65
C TRP A 56 0.21 6.06 5.90
N GLY A 57 1.24 5.65 5.14
CA GLY A 57 2.58 6.22 5.22
C GLY A 57 2.61 7.72 4.91
N LEU A 58 1.84 8.18 3.92
CA LEU A 58 1.70 9.60 3.58
C LEU A 58 1.13 10.45 4.72
N GLN A 59 0.38 9.87 5.64
CA GLN A 59 -0.13 10.56 6.81
C GLN A 59 0.93 10.72 7.92
N GLY A 60 2.13 10.17 7.76
CA GLY A 60 3.18 10.16 8.78
C GLY A 60 2.85 9.30 10.00
N LYS A 61 1.87 8.43 9.90
CA LYS A 61 1.47 7.55 11.00
C LYS A 61 2.47 6.38 11.13
N PRO A 62 2.76 5.94 12.37
CA PRO A 62 3.69 4.82 12.57
C PRO A 62 3.10 3.51 12.03
N LEU A 63 4.00 2.66 11.54
CA LEU A 63 3.68 1.28 11.17
C LEU A 63 4.01 0.36 12.36
N PRO A 64 3.13 -0.59 12.70
CA PRO A 64 3.46 -1.59 13.71
C PRO A 64 4.68 -2.41 13.27
N PRO A 65 5.72 -2.56 14.12
CA PRO A 65 7.00 -3.17 13.73
C PRO A 65 6.89 -4.59 13.18
N HIS A 66 5.90 -5.36 13.60
CA HIS A 66 5.71 -6.74 13.14
C HIS A 66 5.38 -6.86 11.64
N TRP A 67 4.92 -5.77 10.99
CA TRP A 67 4.68 -5.76 9.55
C TRP A 67 5.97 -5.68 8.74
N SER A 68 6.98 -4.96 9.22
CA SER A 68 8.25 -4.75 8.51
C SER A 68 9.40 -5.63 9.03
N ALA A 69 9.33 -6.13 10.27
CA ALA A 69 10.38 -6.94 10.87
C ALA A 69 10.78 -8.17 10.04
N PRO A 70 9.85 -8.92 9.41
CA PRO A 70 10.22 -10.06 8.56
C PRO A 70 11.06 -9.70 7.33
N TRP A 71 11.00 -8.45 6.86
CA TRP A 71 11.75 -8.01 5.67
C TRP A 71 13.24 -7.77 5.95
N GLN A 72 13.62 -7.64 7.22
CA GLN A 72 15.00 -7.36 7.63
C GLN A 72 15.63 -6.16 6.89
N GLY A 73 14.81 -5.14 6.63
CA GLY A 73 15.21 -3.93 5.91
C GLY A 73 15.46 -4.13 4.41
N ARG A 74 14.99 -5.21 3.81
CA ARG A 74 15.21 -5.53 2.39
C ARG A 74 13.89 -5.64 1.64
N VAL A 75 13.93 -5.35 0.34
CA VAL A 75 12.79 -5.45 -0.57
C VAL A 75 13.20 -6.14 -1.87
N GLY A 76 12.43 -7.14 -2.28
CA GLY A 76 12.60 -7.81 -3.57
C GLY A 76 12.12 -6.92 -4.72
N LEU A 77 12.84 -6.94 -5.83
CA LEU A 77 12.57 -6.12 -7.00
C LEU A 77 12.56 -6.95 -8.28
N SER A 78 11.83 -6.46 -9.27
CA SER A 78 11.85 -7.00 -10.64
C SER A 78 12.58 -6.09 -11.62
N LEU A 79 13.47 -5.21 -11.15
CA LEU A 79 14.24 -4.30 -11.98
C LEU A 79 15.41 -5.01 -12.65
N ALA A 80 15.71 -4.62 -13.91
CA ALA A 80 16.83 -5.17 -14.64
C ALA A 80 18.15 -4.94 -13.88
N GLY A 81 18.88 -6.03 -13.62
CA GLY A 81 20.15 -6.00 -12.90
C GLY A 81 20.05 -5.82 -11.38
N GLN A 82 18.83 -5.75 -10.83
CA GLN A 82 18.60 -5.57 -9.38
C GLN A 82 17.44 -6.44 -8.93
N SER A 83 17.74 -7.53 -8.24
CA SER A 83 16.71 -8.43 -7.68
C SER A 83 16.29 -8.06 -6.26
N GLU A 84 17.09 -7.27 -5.56
CA GLU A 84 16.86 -6.89 -4.17
C GLU A 84 17.61 -5.59 -3.84
N LEU A 85 17.00 -4.74 -2.99
CA LEU A 85 17.62 -3.55 -2.43
C LEU A 85 17.36 -3.45 -0.92
N GLY A 86 18.21 -2.68 -0.23
CA GLY A 86 17.87 -2.18 1.10
C GLY A 86 16.70 -1.18 1.01
N LEU A 87 15.77 -1.27 1.95
CA LEU A 87 14.61 -0.37 1.97
C LEU A 87 15.04 1.10 2.10
N GLU A 88 16.01 1.39 2.97
CA GLU A 88 16.55 2.76 3.12
C GLU A 88 17.19 3.27 1.84
N GLU A 89 17.91 2.41 1.12
CA GLU A 89 18.51 2.77 -0.16
C GLU A 89 17.42 3.10 -1.19
N LEU A 90 16.36 2.29 -1.27
CA LEU A 90 15.23 2.56 -2.17
C LEU A 90 14.57 3.90 -1.86
N VAL A 91 14.33 4.17 -0.57
CA VAL A 91 13.76 5.46 -0.11
C VAL A 91 14.66 6.63 -0.51
N GLN A 92 15.97 6.53 -0.24
CA GLN A 92 16.91 7.61 -0.57
C GLN A 92 16.99 7.87 -2.07
N ARG A 93 17.02 6.82 -2.90
CA ARG A 93 16.98 6.97 -4.36
C ARG A 93 15.71 7.68 -4.83
N THR A 94 14.56 7.31 -4.25
CA THR A 94 13.27 7.93 -4.56
C THR A 94 13.27 9.42 -4.20
N LEU A 95 13.76 9.79 -3.02
CA LEU A 95 13.87 11.17 -2.59
C LEU A 95 14.81 11.99 -3.48
N ASN A 96 15.94 11.43 -3.89
CA ASN A 96 16.88 12.11 -4.80
C ASN A 96 16.21 12.42 -6.16
N VAL A 97 15.46 11.46 -6.71
CA VAL A 97 14.71 11.69 -7.96
C VAL A 97 13.62 12.75 -7.76
N ALA A 98 12.85 12.64 -6.69
CA ALA A 98 11.79 13.61 -6.38
C ALA A 98 12.34 15.04 -6.25
N SER A 99 13.47 15.21 -5.56
CA SER A 99 14.14 16.51 -5.43
C SER A 99 14.62 17.05 -6.77
N ALA A 100 15.17 16.19 -7.64
CA ALA A 100 15.68 16.59 -8.95
C ALA A 100 14.57 17.00 -9.95
N ILE A 101 13.32 16.57 -9.71
CA ILE A 101 12.16 16.89 -10.55
C ILE A 101 11.44 18.14 -10.04
N ALA A 102 11.58 18.47 -8.74
CA ALA A 102 10.89 19.58 -8.11
C ALA A 102 11.50 20.96 -8.42
N ASP A 103 12.71 21.00 -9.00
CA ASP A 103 13.41 22.20 -9.48
C ASP A 103 13.06 22.46 -10.96
#